data_4b0ef27081e7143d32f30fc2ae78175f
#
_entry.id   4b0ef27081e7143d32f30fc2ae78175f
#
_cell.length_a   1.000
_cell.length_b   1.000
_cell.length_c   1.000
_cell.angle_alpha   90.00
_cell.angle_beta   90.00
_cell.angle_gamma   90.00
#
_symmetry.space_group_name_H-M   'P 1'
#
loop_
_entity.id
_entity.type
_entity.pdbx_description
1 polymer ?
#
loop_
_entity_poly.entity_id
_entity_poly.type
_entity_poly.pdbx_seq_one_letter_code
_entity_poly.pdbx_strand_id
1 'polypeptide(L)'
;MQSEDHRRRVLQSLEQALAKDRAKTGVNGFSQLGLVEMTRKRTRESLEHVLCSECPECKGRGRVKTVESVCFEILREIIRVNRAYDADQFTVYAAPSVADYLRGEESHSLAELEVFIGKQV
;
A
#
# COMPACT_ATOMS: atom_id res chain seq x y z
N MET A 1 -22.34 22.19 4.50
CA MET A 1 -22.40 23.47 5.20
C MET A 1 -22.56 24.57 4.15
N GLN A 2 -23.78 25.12 4.00
CA GLN A 2 -24.13 26.01 2.88
C GLN A 2 -24.00 27.50 3.22
N SER A 3 -23.94 27.89 4.50
CA SER A 3 -23.86 29.28 4.93
C SER A 3 -22.40 29.77 5.01
N GLU A 4 -22.10 30.89 4.38
CA GLU A 4 -20.77 31.53 4.45
C GLU A 4 -20.40 31.96 5.87
N ASP A 5 -21.40 32.41 6.65
CA ASP A 5 -21.17 32.77 8.05
C ASP A 5 -20.71 31.60 8.89
N HIS A 6 -21.27 30.41 8.67
CA HIS A 6 -20.82 29.19 9.36
C HIS A 6 -19.38 28.83 8.95
N ARG A 7 -19.05 28.96 7.67
CA ARG A 7 -17.67 28.71 7.19
C ARG A 7 -16.68 29.68 7.84
N ARG A 8 -17.01 30.94 7.89
CA ARG A 8 -16.18 31.95 8.54
C ARG A 8 -15.97 31.67 10.03
N ARG A 9 -17.03 31.33 10.76
CA ARG A 9 -16.94 30.97 12.19
C ARG A 9 -16.05 29.75 12.43
N VAL A 10 -16.13 28.74 11.58
CA VAL A 10 -15.27 27.55 11.67
C VAL A 10 -13.81 27.91 11.44
N LEU A 11 -13.50 28.68 10.39
CA LEU A 11 -12.13 29.13 10.12
C LEU A 11 -11.58 29.96 11.27
N GLN A 12 -12.35 30.89 11.78
CA GLN A 12 -11.94 31.72 12.92
C GLN A 12 -11.66 30.90 14.17
N SER A 13 -12.49 29.88 14.47
CA SER A 13 -12.26 28.98 15.59
C SER A 13 -10.99 28.14 15.39
N LEU A 14 -10.74 27.68 14.17
CA LEU A 14 -9.52 26.93 13.83
C LEU A 14 -8.27 27.82 13.98
N GLU A 15 -8.30 29.04 13.44
CA GLU A 15 -7.20 30.01 13.56
C GLU A 15 -6.90 30.37 15.02
N GLN A 16 -7.92 30.57 15.83
CA GLN A 16 -7.76 30.82 17.27
C GLN A 16 -7.14 29.62 18.01
N ALA A 17 -7.51 28.40 17.64
CA ALA A 17 -6.90 27.21 18.21
C ALA A 17 -5.42 27.09 17.79
N LEU A 18 -5.11 27.35 16.52
CA LEU A 18 -3.75 27.29 15.98
C LEU A 18 -2.85 28.40 16.49
N ALA A 19 -3.38 29.56 16.86
CA ALA A 19 -2.60 30.66 17.47
C ALA A 19 -1.89 30.27 18.78
N LYS A 20 -2.34 29.20 19.42
CA LYS A 20 -1.68 28.62 20.62
C LYS A 20 -0.50 27.70 20.27
N ASP A 21 -0.35 27.31 19.01
CA ASP A 21 0.75 26.46 18.56
C ASP A 21 2.01 27.32 18.32
N ARG A 22 3.15 26.86 18.82
CA ARG A 22 4.45 27.50 18.58
C ARG A 22 4.98 27.32 17.15
N ALA A 23 4.45 26.35 16.43
CA ALA A 23 4.84 26.07 15.05
C ALA A 23 4.19 27.08 14.09
N LYS A 24 4.93 27.42 13.03
CA LYS A 24 4.35 28.25 11.95
C LYS A 24 3.26 27.46 11.24
N THR A 25 2.03 27.96 11.30
CA THR A 25 0.85 27.39 10.65
C THR A 25 0.32 28.35 9.58
N GLY A 26 -0.32 27.83 8.57
CA GLY A 26 -1.08 28.57 7.58
C GLY A 26 -2.39 27.84 7.31
N VAL A 27 -3.49 28.58 7.25
CA VAL A 27 -4.82 28.06 6.94
C VAL A 27 -5.28 28.71 5.65
N ASN A 28 -5.62 27.91 4.65
CA ASN A 28 -6.33 28.35 3.46
C ASN A 28 -7.85 28.24 3.73
N GLY A 29 -8.63 29.05 3.05
CA GLY A 29 -10.09 29.02 3.16
C GLY A 29 -10.69 27.66 2.72
N PHE A 30 -12.01 27.59 2.70
CA PHE A 30 -12.71 26.42 2.17
C PHE A 30 -12.51 26.29 0.67
N SER A 31 -12.12 25.10 0.23
CA SER A 31 -12.12 24.74 -1.19
C SER A 31 -13.55 24.58 -1.71
N GLN A 32 -13.72 24.47 -3.03
CA GLN A 32 -15.02 24.19 -3.66
C GLN A 32 -15.64 22.88 -3.18
N LEU A 33 -14.80 21.90 -2.78
CA LEU A 33 -15.22 20.61 -2.23
C LEU A 33 -15.62 20.69 -0.73
N GLY A 34 -15.52 21.87 -0.11
CA GLY A 34 -15.84 22.05 1.30
C GLY A 34 -14.75 21.59 2.27
N LEU A 35 -13.51 21.43 1.78
CA LEU A 35 -12.35 21.07 2.58
C LEU A 35 -11.58 22.31 3.00
N VAL A 36 -10.97 22.28 4.18
CA VAL A 36 -10.04 23.30 4.65
C VAL A 36 -8.62 22.76 4.54
N GLU A 37 -7.75 23.49 3.87
CA GLU A 37 -6.36 23.14 3.74
C GLU A 37 -5.55 23.87 4.81
N MET A 38 -4.66 23.13 5.47
CA MET A 38 -3.80 23.66 6.52
C MET A 38 -2.37 23.20 6.30
N THR A 39 -1.43 24.10 6.49
CA THR A 39 0.00 23.80 6.53
C THR A 39 0.53 24.03 7.93
N ARG A 40 1.43 23.18 8.39
CA ARG A 40 2.11 23.30 9.67
C ARG A 40 3.59 22.96 9.50
N LYS A 41 4.47 23.91 9.82
CA LYS A 41 5.90 23.64 9.80
C LYS A 41 6.26 22.65 10.90
N ARG A 42 6.78 21.48 10.51
CA ARG A 42 7.22 20.47 11.44
C ARG A 42 8.49 20.96 12.15
N THR A 43 8.48 21.06 13.46
CA THR A 43 9.61 21.49 14.29
C THR A 43 10.35 20.34 14.95
N ARG A 44 9.71 19.17 15.04
CA ARG A 44 10.27 17.94 15.59
C ARG A 44 9.76 16.76 14.76
N GLU A 45 10.49 15.66 14.75
CA GLU A 45 10.00 14.42 14.21
C GLU A 45 8.78 13.91 14.99
N SER A 46 7.91 13.16 14.33
CA SER A 46 6.76 12.55 14.98
C SER A 46 7.23 11.48 15.97
N LEU A 47 6.51 11.33 17.08
CA LEU A 47 6.79 10.26 18.05
C LEU A 47 6.76 8.87 17.39
N GLU A 48 5.90 8.68 16.41
CA GLU A 48 5.83 7.46 15.61
C GLU A 48 7.18 7.16 14.93
N HIS A 49 7.80 8.17 14.31
CA HIS A 49 9.11 8.02 13.65
C HIS A 49 10.25 7.71 14.64
N VAL A 50 10.13 8.21 15.87
CA VAL A 50 11.15 8.04 16.91
C VAL A 50 10.97 6.72 17.66
N LEU A 51 9.73 6.30 17.88
CA LEU A 51 9.39 5.16 18.76
C LEU A 51 9.06 3.88 17.99
N CYS A 52 8.74 3.97 16.71
CA CYS A 52 8.30 2.83 15.90
C CYS A 52 9.27 2.56 14.75
N SER A 53 9.39 1.30 14.38
CA SER A 53 10.03 0.84 13.15
C SER A 53 8.98 0.40 12.14
N GLU A 54 9.36 0.38 10.86
CA GLU A 54 8.47 -0.17 9.84
C GLU A 54 8.12 -1.64 10.13
N CYS A 55 6.85 -1.99 9.92
CA CYS A 55 6.42 -3.38 10.04
C CYS A 55 7.15 -4.23 8.99
N PRO A 56 7.89 -5.31 9.39
CA PRO A 56 8.63 -6.15 8.45
C PRO A 56 7.73 -6.84 7.43
N GLU A 57 6.48 -7.13 7.78
CA GLU A 57 5.51 -7.80 6.92
C GLU A 57 4.95 -6.88 5.83
N CYS A 58 4.33 -5.78 6.22
CA CYS A 58 3.63 -4.91 5.28
C CYS A 58 4.42 -3.69 4.83
N LYS A 59 5.55 -3.37 5.46
CA LYS A 59 6.40 -2.20 5.17
C LYS A 59 5.59 -0.90 5.07
N GLY A 60 4.75 -0.66 6.06
CA GLY A 60 3.89 0.53 6.14
C GLY A 60 2.61 0.49 5.29
N ARG A 61 2.35 -0.57 4.52
CA ARG A 61 1.15 -0.66 3.65
C ARG A 61 -0.15 -0.93 4.40
N GLY A 62 -0.08 -1.37 5.67
CA GLY A 62 -1.25 -1.70 6.51
C GLY A 62 -1.98 -2.99 6.13
N ARG A 63 -1.54 -3.68 5.08
CA ARG A 63 -2.09 -4.97 4.61
C ARG A 63 -1.04 -5.80 3.89
N VAL A 64 -1.18 -7.10 3.90
CA VAL A 64 -0.38 -8.07 3.15
C VAL A 64 -1.26 -8.79 2.13
N LYS A 65 -0.65 -9.32 1.08
CA LYS A 65 -1.36 -10.13 0.08
C LYS A 65 -1.76 -11.47 0.68
N THR A 66 -2.89 -12.00 0.22
CA THR A 66 -3.30 -13.36 0.54
C THR A 66 -2.38 -14.37 -0.15
N VAL A 67 -2.29 -15.59 0.39
CA VAL A 67 -1.53 -16.71 -0.22
C VAL A 67 -1.96 -16.94 -1.66
N GLU A 68 -3.26 -16.98 -1.91
CA GLU A 68 -3.85 -17.13 -3.25
C GLU A 68 -3.37 -16.03 -4.22
N SER A 69 -3.42 -14.76 -3.79
CA SER A 69 -2.92 -13.64 -4.62
C SER A 69 -1.45 -13.76 -4.97
N VAL A 70 -0.63 -14.26 -4.03
CA VAL A 70 0.80 -14.51 -4.27
C VAL A 70 0.99 -15.64 -5.25
N CYS A 71 0.21 -16.73 -5.15
CA CYS A 71 0.26 -17.85 -6.10
C CYS A 71 -0.02 -17.40 -7.54
N PHE A 72 -1.09 -16.63 -7.75
CA PHE A 72 -1.38 -16.09 -9.08
C PHE A 72 -0.33 -15.10 -9.61
N GLU A 73 0.35 -14.38 -8.72
CA GLU A 73 1.48 -13.56 -9.13
C GLU A 73 2.68 -14.41 -9.59
N ILE A 74 2.96 -15.50 -8.87
CA ILE A 74 4.02 -16.45 -9.25
C ILE A 74 3.73 -17.05 -10.63
N LEU A 75 2.52 -17.54 -10.88
CA LEU A 75 2.15 -18.12 -12.17
C LEU A 75 2.30 -17.10 -13.31
N ARG A 76 1.86 -15.85 -13.10
CA ARG A 76 2.03 -14.78 -14.09
C ARG A 76 3.50 -14.42 -14.32
N GLU A 77 4.30 -14.43 -13.27
CA GLU A 77 5.72 -14.13 -13.37
C GLU A 77 6.47 -15.23 -14.15
N ILE A 78 6.14 -16.50 -13.95
CA ILE A 78 6.69 -17.60 -14.72
C ILE A 78 6.41 -17.41 -16.23
N ILE A 79 5.16 -17.08 -16.60
CA ILE A 79 4.80 -16.79 -17.99
C ILE A 79 5.63 -15.63 -18.54
N ARG A 80 5.80 -14.57 -17.75
CA ARG A 80 6.56 -13.39 -18.14
C ARG A 80 8.03 -13.72 -18.37
N VAL A 81 8.63 -14.48 -17.45
CA VAL A 81 10.04 -14.89 -17.53
C VAL A 81 10.26 -15.88 -18.68
N ASN A 82 9.33 -16.83 -18.90
CA ASN A 82 9.41 -17.77 -20.01
C ASN A 82 9.42 -17.09 -21.39
N ARG A 83 8.75 -15.92 -21.50
CA ARG A 83 8.77 -15.11 -22.75
C ARG A 83 10.09 -14.33 -22.92
N ALA A 84 10.76 -14.03 -21.83
CA ALA A 84 11.97 -13.19 -21.84
C ALA A 84 13.26 -14.02 -21.90
N TYR A 85 13.23 -15.25 -21.40
CA TYR A 85 14.40 -16.10 -21.29
C TYR A 85 14.08 -17.52 -21.78
N ASP A 86 15.04 -18.10 -22.52
CA ASP A 86 14.98 -19.51 -22.90
C ASP A 86 15.67 -20.36 -21.82
N ALA A 87 14.88 -20.86 -20.88
CA ALA A 87 15.29 -21.72 -19.76
C ALA A 87 14.66 -23.09 -19.91
N ASP A 88 15.37 -24.16 -19.52
CA ASP A 88 14.88 -25.55 -19.62
C ASP A 88 13.84 -25.88 -18.53
N GLN A 89 13.98 -25.27 -17.35
CA GLN A 89 13.05 -25.42 -16.22
C GLN A 89 13.02 -24.17 -15.36
N PHE A 90 11.99 -24.04 -14.54
CA PHE A 90 11.86 -22.97 -13.56
C PHE A 90 11.90 -23.53 -12.14
N THR A 91 12.57 -22.82 -11.24
CA THR A 91 12.54 -23.11 -9.81
C THR A 91 12.00 -21.93 -9.05
N VAL A 92 10.94 -22.15 -8.28
CA VAL A 92 10.27 -21.13 -7.50
C VAL A 92 10.62 -21.27 -6.02
N TYR A 93 11.17 -20.23 -5.42
CA TYR A 93 11.40 -20.15 -3.97
C TYR A 93 10.29 -19.33 -3.35
N ALA A 94 9.46 -19.94 -2.52
CA ALA A 94 8.33 -19.32 -1.88
C ALA A 94 8.24 -19.69 -0.39
N ALA A 95 7.45 -18.95 0.38
CA ALA A 95 7.14 -19.32 1.76
C ALA A 95 6.42 -20.68 1.79
N PRO A 96 6.60 -21.52 2.85
CA PRO A 96 5.98 -22.84 2.93
C PRO A 96 4.48 -22.83 2.65
N SER A 97 3.73 -21.89 3.24
CA SER A 97 2.29 -21.76 3.02
C SER A 97 1.90 -21.50 1.56
N VAL A 98 2.72 -20.81 0.80
CA VAL A 98 2.50 -20.55 -0.63
C VAL A 98 2.83 -21.80 -1.45
N ALA A 99 3.93 -22.49 -1.12
CA ALA A 99 4.31 -23.72 -1.80
C ALA A 99 3.27 -24.84 -1.57
N ASP A 100 2.76 -24.96 -0.35
CA ASP A 100 1.72 -25.94 -0.01
C ASP A 100 0.41 -25.64 -0.74
N TYR A 101 0.03 -24.38 -0.84
CA TYR A 101 -1.17 -23.94 -1.57
C TYR A 101 -1.04 -24.21 -3.08
N LEU A 102 0.12 -23.92 -3.69
CA LEU A 102 0.39 -24.22 -5.10
C LEU A 102 0.34 -25.72 -5.41
N ARG A 103 0.87 -26.55 -4.51
CA ARG A 103 0.86 -28.02 -4.69
C ARG A 103 -0.49 -28.66 -4.39
N GLY A 104 -1.30 -28.04 -3.55
CA GLY A 104 -2.62 -28.52 -3.16
C GLY A 104 -3.73 -27.89 -3.99
N GLU A 105 -4.20 -26.74 -3.53
CA GLU A 105 -5.39 -26.05 -4.08
C GLU A 105 -5.22 -25.62 -5.54
N GLU A 106 -4.03 -25.13 -5.92
CA GLU A 106 -3.72 -24.63 -7.26
C GLU A 106 -2.87 -25.60 -8.09
N SER A 107 -2.81 -26.88 -7.72
CA SER A 107 -2.04 -27.90 -8.46
C SER A 107 -2.49 -28.03 -9.91
N HIS A 108 -3.79 -27.86 -10.19
CA HIS A 108 -4.34 -27.89 -11.54
C HIS A 108 -3.83 -26.71 -12.38
N SER A 109 -3.87 -25.50 -11.84
CA SER A 109 -3.36 -24.30 -12.51
C SER A 109 -1.87 -24.38 -12.79
N LEU A 110 -1.10 -25.01 -11.89
CA LEU A 110 0.33 -25.26 -12.10
C LEU A 110 0.57 -26.26 -13.24
N ALA A 111 -0.17 -27.36 -13.27
CA ALA A 111 -0.06 -28.36 -14.33
C ALA A 111 -0.48 -27.79 -15.71
N GLU A 112 -1.53 -27.00 -15.76
CA GLU A 112 -1.93 -26.29 -17.00
C GLU A 112 -0.84 -25.32 -17.47
N LEU A 113 -0.20 -24.61 -16.53
CA LEU A 113 0.91 -23.72 -16.83
C LEU A 113 2.11 -24.50 -17.42
N GLU A 114 2.51 -25.62 -16.81
CA GLU A 114 3.61 -26.47 -17.31
C GLU A 114 3.35 -26.96 -18.75
N VAL A 115 2.10 -27.38 -19.03
CA VAL A 115 1.69 -27.75 -20.39
C VAL A 115 1.76 -26.55 -21.35
N PHE A 116 1.32 -25.37 -20.90
CA PHE A 116 1.32 -24.15 -21.72
C PHE A 116 2.74 -23.67 -22.06
N ILE A 117 3.66 -23.71 -21.12
CA ILE A 117 5.05 -23.27 -21.33
C ILE A 117 5.95 -24.39 -21.89
N GLY A 118 5.51 -25.66 -21.81
CA GLY A 118 6.26 -26.83 -22.24
C GLY A 118 7.49 -27.16 -21.37
N LYS A 119 7.49 -26.70 -20.12
CA LYS A 119 8.64 -26.81 -19.19
C LYS A 119 8.15 -27.12 -17.79
N GLN A 120 9.01 -27.74 -16.97
CA GLN A 120 8.70 -28.04 -15.56
C GLN A 120 8.94 -26.82 -14.66
N VAL A 121 8.13 -26.73 -13.61
CA VAL A 121 8.21 -25.69 -12.57
C VAL A 121 8.47 -26.31 -11.20
#